data_63a44c6b278604327f1fa0a692bb9ae6
#
_entry.id   63a44c6b278604327f1fa0a692bb9ae6
#
_cell.length_a   1.000
_cell.length_b   1.000
_cell.length_c   1.000
_cell.angle_alpha   90.00
_cell.angle_beta   90.00
_cell.angle_gamma   90.00
#
_symmetry.space_group_name_H-M   'P 1'
#
loop_
_entity.id
_entity.type
_entity.pdbx_description
1 polymer ?
#
loop_
_entity_poly.entity_id
_entity_poly.type
_entity_poly.pdbx_seq_one_letter_code
_entity_poly.pdbx_strand_id
1 'polypeptide(L)'
;MKNVVVVFLMLVAVSCQQEKIGFVDNVKLMEEYQEKIDVEADFKVKADALTKKRDSISQAFQMEAQAFQAKAQKMSQAKAQEEYGAMQQKGQMIGQQLQQEDQQLQLLGQTEMDSIISKVKKEVKAYGKANGYSYILGGGDGGSVLYGSDANDLTDEIVKLLNDKYKK
;
A
#
# COMPACT_ATOMS: atom_id res chain seq x y z
N MET A 1 31.74 -46.29 37.65
CA MET A 1 31.90 -45.99 36.21
C MET A 1 30.60 -46.20 35.42
N LYS A 2 29.76 -47.20 35.72
CA LYS A 2 28.46 -47.42 35.03
C LYS A 2 27.47 -46.24 35.12
N ASN A 3 27.39 -45.59 36.29
CA ASN A 3 26.43 -44.46 36.51
C ASN A 3 26.89 -43.16 35.84
N VAL A 4 28.19 -42.96 35.62
CA VAL A 4 28.72 -41.76 34.92
C VAL A 4 28.43 -41.83 33.41
N VAL A 5 28.47 -43.04 32.84
CA VAL A 5 28.17 -43.29 31.41
C VAL A 5 26.68 -43.04 31.12
N VAL A 6 25.78 -43.41 32.05
CA VAL A 6 24.33 -43.18 31.91
C VAL A 6 23.97 -41.67 32.00
N VAL A 7 24.64 -40.92 32.87
CA VAL A 7 24.47 -39.46 32.97
C VAL A 7 24.99 -38.73 31.75
N PHE A 8 26.08 -39.21 31.14
CA PHE A 8 26.65 -38.64 29.92
C PHE A 8 25.79 -38.94 28.68
N LEU A 9 25.14 -40.11 28.63
CA LEU A 9 24.19 -40.46 27.55
C LEU A 9 22.89 -39.63 27.61
N MET A 10 22.42 -39.23 28.80
CA MET A 10 21.26 -38.35 28.95
C MET A 10 21.51 -36.88 28.51
N LEU A 11 22.77 -36.43 28.60
CA LEU A 11 23.15 -35.06 28.20
C LEU A 11 23.23 -34.86 26.67
N VAL A 12 23.42 -35.95 25.90
CA VAL A 12 23.49 -35.89 24.42
C VAL A 12 22.10 -35.85 23.77
N ALA A 13 21.05 -36.28 24.45
CA ALA A 13 19.68 -36.30 23.93
C ALA A 13 18.99 -34.91 23.86
N VAL A 14 19.59 -33.87 24.41
CA VAL A 14 18.98 -32.49 24.47
C VAL A 14 19.45 -31.59 23.32
N SER A 15 20.34 -32.05 22.44
CA SER A 15 21.05 -31.19 21.47
C SER A 15 20.47 -31.14 20.06
N CYS A 16 19.24 -31.61 19.80
CA CYS A 16 18.58 -31.39 18.52
C CYS A 16 17.31 -30.53 18.71
N GLN A 17 17.47 -29.25 19.02
CA GLN A 17 16.41 -28.31 18.73
C GLN A 17 16.35 -28.15 17.20
N GLN A 18 15.44 -28.90 16.58
CA GLN A 18 15.13 -28.71 15.17
C GLN A 18 14.60 -27.27 15.01
N GLU A 19 15.32 -26.46 14.26
CA GLU A 19 14.90 -25.08 14.00
C GLU A 19 13.53 -25.09 13.30
N LYS A 20 12.58 -24.38 13.90
CA LYS A 20 11.24 -24.24 13.33
C LYS A 20 11.27 -23.14 12.28
N ILE A 21 11.07 -23.52 11.02
CA ILE A 21 11.05 -22.60 9.87
C ILE A 21 9.66 -22.67 9.26
N GLY A 22 9.07 -21.49 8.99
CA GLY A 22 7.83 -21.36 8.25
C GLY A 22 7.98 -20.38 7.09
N PHE A 23 6.96 -20.32 6.25
CA PHE A 23 6.89 -19.31 5.20
C PHE A 23 5.46 -18.75 5.08
N VAL A 24 5.36 -17.59 4.46
CA VAL A 24 4.10 -16.91 4.17
C VAL A 24 4.11 -16.52 2.71
N ASP A 25 3.09 -16.90 1.96
CA ASP A 25 2.86 -16.38 0.62
C ASP A 25 2.47 -14.90 0.70
N ASN A 26 3.39 -14.03 0.31
CA ASN A 26 3.21 -12.58 0.41
C ASN A 26 2.10 -12.08 -0.49
N VAL A 27 1.89 -12.71 -1.66
CA VAL A 27 0.84 -12.31 -2.61
C VAL A 27 -0.52 -12.62 -2.03
N LYS A 28 -0.74 -13.89 -1.65
CA LYS A 28 -1.98 -14.34 -1.03
C LYS A 28 -2.31 -13.57 0.24
N LEU A 29 -1.30 -13.36 1.12
CA LEU A 29 -1.48 -12.57 2.34
C LEU A 29 -2.00 -11.16 2.02
N MET A 30 -1.37 -10.46 1.06
CA MET A 30 -1.77 -9.10 0.70
C MET A 30 -3.13 -9.06 -0.04
N GLU A 31 -3.50 -10.10 -0.75
CA GLU A 31 -4.83 -10.20 -1.39
C GLU A 31 -5.96 -10.44 -0.38
N GLU A 32 -5.69 -11.16 0.71
CA GLU A 32 -6.71 -11.56 1.69
C GLU A 32 -6.71 -10.69 2.96
N TYR A 33 -5.74 -9.76 3.12
CA TYR A 33 -5.70 -8.87 4.27
C TYR A 33 -6.74 -7.75 4.15
N GLN A 34 -7.76 -7.78 5.02
CA GLN A 34 -8.93 -6.89 4.95
C GLN A 34 -8.55 -5.41 5.05
N GLU A 35 -7.61 -5.02 5.91
CA GLU A 35 -7.19 -3.63 6.01
C GLU A 35 -6.60 -3.12 4.69
N LYS A 36 -5.82 -3.94 3.98
CA LYS A 36 -5.29 -3.59 2.67
C LYS A 36 -6.40 -3.43 1.64
N ILE A 37 -7.38 -4.31 1.64
CA ILE A 37 -8.54 -4.25 0.73
C ILE A 37 -9.34 -2.97 0.96
N ASP A 38 -9.61 -2.63 2.23
CA ASP A 38 -10.36 -1.42 2.59
C ASP A 38 -9.59 -0.14 2.23
N VAL A 39 -8.27 -0.10 2.47
CA VAL A 39 -7.40 1.02 2.09
C VAL A 39 -7.37 1.21 0.56
N GLU A 40 -7.28 0.14 -0.21
CA GLU A 40 -7.33 0.23 -1.69
C GLU A 40 -8.69 0.72 -2.19
N ALA A 41 -9.78 0.28 -1.56
CA ALA A 41 -11.13 0.75 -1.90
C ALA A 41 -11.27 2.26 -1.62
N ASP A 42 -10.82 2.72 -0.46
CA ASP A 42 -10.82 4.14 -0.10
C ASP A 42 -9.93 4.98 -1.03
N PHE A 43 -8.74 4.47 -1.36
CA PHE A 43 -7.85 5.13 -2.31
C PHE A 43 -8.52 5.28 -3.69
N LYS A 44 -9.18 4.24 -4.17
CA LYS A 44 -9.94 4.27 -5.43
C LYS A 44 -11.02 5.33 -5.41
N VAL A 45 -11.79 5.44 -4.32
CA VAL A 45 -12.83 6.48 -4.19
C VAL A 45 -12.21 7.89 -4.27
N LYS A 46 -11.08 8.12 -3.61
CA LYS A 46 -10.35 9.40 -3.67
C LYS A 46 -9.83 9.70 -5.08
N ALA A 47 -9.28 8.69 -5.76
CA ALA A 47 -8.78 8.82 -7.13
C ALA A 47 -9.91 9.13 -8.13
N ASP A 48 -11.04 8.44 -8.01
CA ASP A 48 -12.22 8.69 -8.84
C ASP A 48 -12.79 10.09 -8.59
N ALA A 49 -12.80 10.55 -7.34
CA ALA A 49 -13.25 11.91 -6.98
C ALA A 49 -12.32 12.98 -7.59
N LEU A 50 -10.99 12.77 -7.54
CA LEU A 50 -10.02 13.68 -8.14
C LEU A 50 -10.17 13.72 -9.67
N THR A 51 -10.40 12.59 -10.30
CA THR A 51 -10.67 12.51 -11.75
C THR A 51 -11.92 13.31 -12.13
N LYS A 52 -13.03 13.09 -11.42
CA LYS A 52 -14.27 13.86 -11.65
C LYS A 52 -14.10 15.37 -11.43
N LYS A 53 -13.35 15.76 -10.39
CA LYS A 53 -13.01 17.16 -10.12
C LYS A 53 -12.22 17.77 -11.27
N ARG A 54 -11.21 17.04 -11.78
CA ARG A 54 -10.39 17.46 -12.93
C ARG A 54 -11.24 17.67 -14.19
N ASP A 55 -12.12 16.72 -14.49
CA ASP A 55 -13.01 16.79 -15.65
C ASP A 55 -13.95 18.01 -15.54
N SER A 56 -14.54 18.21 -14.38
CA SER A 56 -15.41 19.37 -14.10
C SER A 56 -14.69 20.70 -14.26
N ILE A 57 -13.47 20.83 -13.72
CA ILE A 57 -12.65 22.04 -13.84
C ILE A 57 -12.26 22.29 -15.29
N SER A 58 -11.87 21.23 -16.01
CA SER A 58 -11.49 21.30 -17.43
C SER A 58 -12.67 21.76 -18.30
N GLN A 59 -13.86 21.21 -18.09
CA GLN A 59 -15.07 21.62 -18.80
C GLN A 59 -15.45 23.08 -18.50
N ALA A 60 -15.40 23.47 -17.21
CA ALA A 60 -15.69 24.85 -16.82
C ALA A 60 -14.71 25.84 -17.47
N PHE A 61 -13.42 25.51 -17.49
CA PHE A 61 -12.39 26.34 -18.13
C PHE A 61 -12.56 26.43 -19.64
N GLN A 62 -12.94 25.33 -20.32
CA GLN A 62 -13.25 25.33 -21.74
C GLN A 62 -14.46 26.23 -22.08
N MET A 63 -15.52 26.15 -21.28
CA MET A 63 -16.69 27.04 -21.46
C MET A 63 -16.32 28.50 -21.26
N GLU A 64 -15.50 28.82 -20.25
CA GLU A 64 -15.01 30.18 -20.01
C GLU A 64 -14.17 30.69 -21.18
N ALA A 65 -13.28 29.86 -21.75
CA ALA A 65 -12.48 30.21 -22.91
C ALA A 65 -13.34 30.46 -24.15
N GLN A 66 -14.38 29.66 -24.39
CA GLN A 66 -15.33 29.89 -25.48
C GLN A 66 -16.12 31.19 -25.31
N ALA A 67 -16.60 31.43 -24.08
CA ALA A 67 -17.32 32.68 -23.75
C ALA A 67 -16.41 33.92 -23.92
N PHE A 68 -15.15 33.81 -23.57
CA PHE A 68 -14.15 34.86 -23.81
C PHE A 68 -13.97 35.14 -25.31
N GLN A 69 -13.80 34.11 -26.15
CA GLN A 69 -13.68 34.30 -27.61
C GLN A 69 -14.85 35.05 -28.22
N ALA A 70 -16.09 34.75 -27.78
CA ALA A 70 -17.29 35.46 -28.24
C ALA A 70 -17.34 36.93 -27.81
N LYS A 71 -16.79 37.27 -26.62
CA LYS A 71 -16.74 38.63 -26.10
C LYS A 71 -15.57 39.43 -26.68
N ALA A 72 -14.42 38.80 -26.90
CA ALA A 72 -13.20 39.45 -27.38
C ALA A 72 -13.40 40.23 -28.68
N GLN A 73 -14.25 39.74 -29.57
CA GLN A 73 -14.59 40.41 -30.83
C GLN A 73 -15.29 41.78 -30.65
N LYS A 74 -15.85 42.03 -29.46
CA LYS A 74 -16.58 43.27 -29.13
C LYS A 74 -15.82 44.18 -28.16
N MET A 75 -14.60 43.75 -27.75
CA MET A 75 -13.75 44.49 -26.81
C MET A 75 -12.71 45.35 -27.52
N SER A 76 -12.20 46.38 -26.81
CA SER A 76 -10.97 47.02 -27.25
C SER A 76 -9.79 46.06 -27.20
N GLN A 77 -8.79 46.23 -28.09
CA GLN A 77 -7.62 45.38 -28.17
C GLN A 77 -6.90 45.29 -26.82
N ALA A 78 -6.75 46.42 -26.11
CA ALA A 78 -6.09 46.43 -24.80
C ALA A 78 -6.83 45.58 -23.77
N LYS A 79 -8.16 45.65 -23.70
CA LYS A 79 -8.98 44.89 -22.77
C LYS A 79 -9.00 43.40 -23.13
N ALA A 80 -9.06 43.07 -24.41
CA ALA A 80 -9.00 41.68 -24.86
C ALA A 80 -7.64 41.04 -24.49
N GLN A 81 -6.56 41.79 -24.58
CA GLN A 81 -5.20 41.31 -24.22
C GLN A 81 -5.03 41.12 -22.70
N GLU A 82 -5.60 42.01 -21.89
CA GLU A 82 -5.61 41.91 -20.43
C GLU A 82 -6.40 40.65 -19.97
N GLU A 83 -7.64 40.48 -20.47
CA GLU A 83 -8.46 39.31 -20.11
C GLU A 83 -7.87 37.99 -20.58
N TYR A 84 -7.21 37.99 -21.77
CA TYR A 84 -6.48 36.79 -22.24
C TYR A 84 -5.31 36.44 -21.32
N GLY A 85 -4.54 37.44 -20.87
CA GLY A 85 -3.44 37.23 -19.92
C GLY A 85 -3.94 36.66 -18.59
N ALA A 86 -5.06 37.19 -18.08
CA ALA A 86 -5.70 36.69 -16.85
C ALA A 86 -6.15 35.24 -17.01
N MET A 87 -6.74 34.89 -18.16
CA MET A 87 -7.17 33.50 -18.43
C MET A 87 -5.98 32.54 -18.55
N GLN A 88 -4.87 32.96 -19.17
CA GLN A 88 -3.64 32.16 -19.20
C GLN A 88 -3.09 31.90 -17.79
N GLN A 89 -3.04 32.92 -16.93
CA GLN A 89 -2.61 32.77 -15.54
C GLN A 89 -3.53 31.80 -14.77
N LYS A 90 -4.84 31.95 -14.95
CA LYS A 90 -5.83 31.04 -14.35
C LYS A 90 -5.59 29.59 -14.78
N GLY A 91 -5.37 29.34 -16.08
CA GLY A 91 -5.05 28.02 -16.60
C GLY A 91 -3.79 27.43 -15.99
N GLN A 92 -2.72 28.23 -15.84
CA GLN A 92 -1.48 27.80 -15.19
C GLN A 92 -1.71 27.44 -13.70
N MET A 93 -2.45 28.28 -12.96
CA MET A 93 -2.77 27.98 -11.56
C MET A 93 -3.58 26.71 -11.40
N ILE A 94 -4.59 26.49 -12.26
CA ILE A 94 -5.39 25.26 -12.29
C ILE A 94 -4.49 24.05 -12.55
N GLY A 95 -3.59 24.13 -13.54
CA GLY A 95 -2.66 23.06 -13.85
C GLY A 95 -1.75 22.73 -12.68
N GLN A 96 -1.19 23.73 -12.02
CA GLN A 96 -0.32 23.55 -10.83
C GLN A 96 -1.10 22.94 -9.66
N GLN A 97 -2.33 23.41 -9.40
CA GLN A 97 -3.17 22.87 -8.33
C GLN A 97 -3.49 21.40 -8.56
N LEU A 98 -3.92 21.03 -9.77
CA LEU A 98 -4.23 19.64 -10.11
C LEU A 98 -3.02 18.74 -10.01
N GLN A 99 -1.84 19.22 -10.43
CA GLN A 99 -0.58 18.49 -10.28
C GLN A 99 -0.21 18.26 -8.80
N GLN A 100 -0.41 19.26 -7.96
CA GLN A 100 -0.18 19.10 -6.51
C GLN A 100 -1.13 18.09 -5.87
N GLU A 101 -2.41 18.13 -6.26
CA GLU A 101 -3.41 17.17 -5.76
C GLU A 101 -3.08 15.73 -6.20
N ASP A 102 -2.60 15.52 -7.44
CA ASP A 102 -2.10 14.21 -7.91
C ASP A 102 -0.92 13.71 -7.08
N GLN A 103 0.06 14.59 -6.83
CA GLN A 103 1.23 14.22 -6.03
C GLN A 103 0.85 13.86 -4.59
N GLN A 104 -0.10 14.63 -4.00
CA GLN A 104 -0.59 14.34 -2.65
C GLN A 104 -1.32 13.00 -2.59
N LEU A 105 -2.14 12.68 -3.59
CA LEU A 105 -2.84 11.40 -3.68
C LEU A 105 -1.86 10.24 -3.82
N GLN A 106 -0.84 10.36 -4.68
CA GLN A 106 0.21 9.34 -4.82
C GLN A 106 0.98 9.11 -3.52
N LEU A 107 1.39 10.20 -2.85
CA LEU A 107 2.09 10.12 -1.58
C LEU A 107 1.22 9.45 -0.49
N LEU A 108 -0.08 9.77 -0.45
CA LEU A 108 -1.02 9.14 0.46
C LEU A 108 -1.07 7.62 0.23
N GLY A 109 -1.25 7.18 -1.02
CA GLY A 109 -1.31 5.75 -1.35
C GLY A 109 -0.03 5.01 -0.97
N GLN A 110 1.14 5.61 -1.23
CA GLN A 110 2.42 5.04 -0.82
C GLN A 110 2.54 4.94 0.71
N THR A 111 2.19 6.00 1.42
CA THR A 111 2.26 6.03 2.89
C THR A 111 1.33 5.00 3.54
N GLU A 112 0.11 4.86 3.02
CA GLU A 112 -0.86 3.87 3.50
C GLU A 112 -0.34 2.44 3.25
N MET A 113 0.21 2.16 2.06
CA MET A 113 0.79 0.84 1.74
C MET A 113 2.01 0.52 2.59
N ASP A 114 2.93 1.48 2.80
CA ASP A 114 4.09 1.31 3.68
C ASP A 114 3.67 1.02 5.13
N SER A 115 2.59 1.65 5.59
CA SER A 115 1.99 1.39 6.91
C SER A 115 1.47 -0.04 7.01
N ILE A 116 0.75 -0.53 5.99
CA ILE A 116 0.24 -1.91 5.93
C ILE A 116 1.40 -2.91 5.96
N ILE A 117 2.41 -2.73 5.11
CA ILE A 117 3.60 -3.60 5.08
C ILE A 117 4.32 -3.61 6.43
N SER A 118 4.43 -2.46 7.08
CA SER A 118 5.03 -2.33 8.41
C SER A 118 4.25 -3.09 9.48
N LYS A 119 2.92 -3.00 9.46
CA LYS A 119 2.03 -3.77 10.35
C LYS A 119 2.18 -5.27 10.13
N VAL A 120 2.12 -5.73 8.88
CA VAL A 120 2.32 -7.15 8.55
C VAL A 120 3.65 -7.66 9.08
N LYS A 121 4.75 -6.96 8.81
CA LYS A 121 6.08 -7.34 9.33
C LYS A 121 6.13 -7.42 10.85
N LYS A 122 5.48 -6.47 11.54
CA LYS A 122 5.39 -6.44 12.99
C LYS A 122 4.64 -7.65 13.53
N GLU A 123 3.50 -7.99 12.93
CA GLU A 123 2.67 -9.10 13.38
C GLU A 123 3.30 -10.46 13.08
N VAL A 124 3.90 -10.64 11.88
CA VAL A 124 4.68 -11.85 11.55
C VAL A 124 5.83 -12.06 12.53
N LYS A 125 6.56 -10.97 12.87
CA LYS A 125 7.64 -11.03 13.85
C LYS A 125 7.14 -11.41 15.25
N ALA A 126 6.00 -10.86 15.67
CA ALA A 126 5.38 -11.18 16.96
C ALA A 126 4.91 -12.63 17.00
N TYR A 127 4.25 -13.09 15.95
CA TYR A 127 3.80 -14.46 15.78
C TYR A 127 4.96 -15.46 15.83
N GLY A 128 6.03 -15.19 15.06
CA GLY A 128 7.22 -16.03 15.03
C GLY A 128 7.85 -16.21 16.41
N LYS A 129 8.01 -15.11 17.15
CA LYS A 129 8.54 -15.15 18.53
C LYS A 129 7.63 -15.94 19.49
N ALA A 130 6.32 -15.72 19.41
CA ALA A 130 5.36 -16.36 20.31
C ALA A 130 5.25 -17.88 20.07
N ASN A 131 5.50 -18.33 18.82
CA ASN A 131 5.35 -19.73 18.41
C ASN A 131 6.69 -20.47 18.21
N GLY A 132 7.82 -19.86 18.59
CA GLY A 132 9.14 -20.48 18.58
C GLY A 132 9.71 -20.73 17.19
N TYR A 133 9.34 -19.90 16.21
CA TYR A 133 9.95 -19.94 14.88
C TYR A 133 11.32 -19.26 14.91
N SER A 134 12.33 -19.91 14.33
CA SER A 134 13.65 -19.30 14.08
C SER A 134 13.58 -18.36 12.87
N TYR A 135 12.81 -18.76 11.85
CA TYR A 135 12.59 -17.97 10.62
C TYR A 135 11.17 -18.12 10.13
N ILE A 136 10.61 -17.01 9.64
CA ILE A 136 9.42 -16.97 8.78
C ILE A 136 9.83 -16.25 7.51
N LEU A 137 9.83 -16.97 6.40
CA LEU A 137 10.33 -16.51 5.10
C LEU A 137 9.18 -16.02 4.21
N GLY A 138 9.46 -15.11 3.28
CA GLY A 138 8.49 -14.73 2.26
C GLY A 138 8.47 -15.72 1.11
N GLY A 139 7.32 -16.25 0.79
CA GLY A 139 7.01 -17.10 -0.36
C GLY A 139 6.12 -16.38 -1.38
N GLY A 140 5.59 -17.14 -2.34
CA GLY A 140 4.79 -16.64 -3.45
C GLY A 140 5.62 -16.01 -4.56
N ASP A 141 4.96 -15.42 -5.55
CA ASP A 141 5.63 -14.77 -6.68
C ASP A 141 6.52 -13.61 -6.20
N GLY A 142 7.81 -13.70 -6.49
CA GLY A 142 8.83 -12.75 -6.02
C GLY A 142 9.34 -12.99 -4.59
N GLY A 143 8.88 -14.05 -3.90
CA GLY A 143 9.41 -14.48 -2.61
C GLY A 143 10.69 -15.28 -2.73
N SER A 144 11.38 -15.47 -1.59
CA SER A 144 12.64 -16.26 -1.53
C SER A 144 12.39 -17.77 -1.43
N VAL A 145 11.16 -18.20 -1.14
CA VAL A 145 10.79 -19.63 -1.02
C VAL A 145 10.22 -20.10 -2.34
N LEU A 146 10.95 -20.97 -3.04
CA LEU A 146 10.50 -21.60 -4.27
C LEU A 146 9.68 -22.87 -4.03
N TYR A 147 9.92 -23.54 -2.91
CA TYR A 147 9.19 -24.72 -2.46
C TYR A 147 9.21 -24.81 -0.94
N GLY A 148 8.08 -25.15 -0.35
CA GLY A 148 7.93 -25.49 1.05
C GLY A 148 6.80 -26.51 1.21
N SER A 149 6.87 -27.37 2.23
CA SER A 149 5.75 -28.27 2.52
C SER A 149 4.60 -27.48 3.12
N ASP A 150 3.36 -27.89 2.85
CA ASP A 150 2.13 -27.26 3.36
C ASP A 150 2.12 -27.13 4.90
N ALA A 151 2.77 -28.07 5.59
CA ALA A 151 2.92 -28.01 7.05
C ALA A 151 3.73 -26.80 7.56
N ASN A 152 4.50 -26.17 6.70
CA ASN A 152 5.32 -24.99 7.02
C ASN A 152 4.70 -23.70 6.45
N ASP A 153 3.58 -23.78 5.73
CA ASP A 153 2.84 -22.62 5.25
C ASP A 153 2.02 -22.02 6.39
N LEU A 154 2.29 -20.76 6.69
CA LEU A 154 1.65 -19.99 7.75
C LEU A 154 0.69 -18.93 7.20
N THR A 155 0.47 -18.91 5.89
CA THR A 155 -0.25 -17.82 5.22
C THR A 155 -1.64 -17.62 5.80
N ASP A 156 -2.43 -18.68 5.88
CA ASP A 156 -3.81 -18.60 6.37
C ASP A 156 -3.88 -18.21 7.86
N GLU A 157 -2.93 -18.69 8.66
CA GLU A 157 -2.85 -18.35 10.08
C GLU A 157 -2.50 -16.87 10.29
N ILE A 158 -1.56 -16.35 9.52
CA ILE A 158 -1.15 -14.95 9.59
C ILE A 158 -2.25 -14.03 9.04
N VAL A 159 -2.89 -14.37 7.91
CA VAL A 159 -4.06 -13.64 7.37
C VAL A 159 -5.17 -13.57 8.42
N LYS A 160 -5.51 -14.70 9.03
CA LYS A 160 -6.52 -14.72 10.09
C LYS A 160 -6.13 -13.82 11.28
N LEU A 161 -4.89 -13.90 11.74
CA LEU A 161 -4.36 -13.08 12.85
C LEU A 161 -4.49 -11.58 12.53
N LEU A 162 -4.09 -11.16 11.33
CA LEU A 162 -4.16 -9.77 10.86
C LEU A 162 -5.60 -9.28 10.79
N ASN A 163 -6.48 -10.08 10.20
CA ASN A 163 -7.88 -9.74 10.02
C ASN A 163 -8.64 -9.69 11.37
N ASP A 164 -8.35 -10.59 12.30
CA ASP A 164 -8.93 -10.58 13.65
C ASP A 164 -8.49 -9.34 14.45
N LYS A 165 -7.26 -8.84 14.26
CA LYS A 165 -6.76 -7.61 14.88
C LYS A 165 -7.32 -6.35 14.24
N TYR A 166 -7.58 -6.36 12.97
CA TYR A 166 -8.15 -5.23 12.25
C TYR A 166 -9.60 -4.95 12.65
N LYS A 167 -10.37 -5.99 12.93
CA LYS A 167 -11.78 -5.87 13.34
C LYS A 167 -12.02 -5.37 14.76
N LYS A 168 -10.97 -5.20 15.56
CA LYS A 168 -11.03 -4.66 16.93
C LYS A 168 -10.76 -3.19 16.97
#